data_06d8034e6242eeabd5dc6cf5999bd02f
#
_entry.id   06d8034e6242eeabd5dc6cf5999bd02f
#
_cell.length_a   1.000
_cell.length_b   1.000
_cell.length_c   1.000
_cell.angle_alpha   90.00
_cell.angle_beta   90.00
_cell.angle_gamma   90.00
#
_symmetry.space_group_name_H-M   'P 1'
#
loop_
_entity.id
_entity.type
_entity.pdbx_description
1 polymer ?
#
loop_
_entity_poly.entity_id
_entity_poly.type
_entity_poly.pdbx_seq_one_letter_code
_entity_poly.pdbx_strand_id
1 'polypeptide(L)'
;YIFQNILVIFIVIVTIMSSLAWITQTLRYIPLIIEKDRSIFDFLSLTSLLYPWLLSLMAPSSLLIASVIVMDKMIRDSELVILNSSGISPYQKTVPFLKISILVTLLIYLFSIYITPWSMQNFREKITTIKSDIISGSFQENEFIHPDEDFTIFVADRNENGDFIGVIINDASDRKNMVTYSAKKAKLYSLYNQILLEMTDGKIFNANKDLLGDDMEIICLLYTSPSPR
;
A
#
# COMPACT_ATOMS: atom_id res chain seq x y z
N TYR A 1 34.77 -11.65 -14.78
CA TYR A 1 33.92 -11.85 -15.96
C TYR A 1 32.54 -12.40 -15.61
N ILE A 2 32.43 -13.63 -15.05
CA ILE A 2 31.12 -14.25 -14.67
C ILE A 2 30.33 -13.38 -13.71
N PHE A 3 30.96 -12.86 -12.67
CA PHE A 3 30.32 -11.96 -11.69
C PHE A 3 29.71 -10.72 -12.37
N GLN A 4 30.45 -10.07 -13.27
CA GLN A 4 29.96 -8.89 -13.99
C GLN A 4 28.76 -9.22 -14.90
N ASN A 5 28.83 -10.33 -15.61
CA ASN A 5 27.72 -10.78 -16.47
C ASN A 5 26.45 -11.03 -15.66
N ILE A 6 26.54 -11.73 -14.50
CA ILE A 6 25.40 -11.97 -13.63
C ILE A 6 24.84 -10.63 -13.12
N LEU A 7 25.71 -9.72 -12.69
CA LEU A 7 25.30 -8.41 -12.15
C LEU A 7 24.56 -7.57 -13.19
N VAL A 8 25.08 -7.48 -14.43
CA VAL A 8 24.45 -6.72 -15.50
C VAL A 8 23.06 -7.31 -15.84
N ILE A 9 23.00 -8.62 -16.04
CA ILE A 9 21.74 -9.29 -16.39
C ILE A 9 20.75 -9.16 -15.21
N PHE A 10 21.20 -9.30 -13.99
CA PHE A 10 20.38 -9.11 -12.78
C PHE A 10 19.76 -7.70 -12.74
N ILE A 11 20.58 -6.64 -12.95
CA ILE A 11 20.10 -5.24 -12.95
C ILE A 11 19.04 -5.04 -14.03
N VAL A 12 19.25 -5.57 -15.24
CA VAL A 12 18.27 -5.47 -16.31
C VAL A 12 16.96 -6.17 -15.95
N ILE A 13 17.03 -7.41 -15.47
CA ILE A 13 15.84 -8.21 -15.14
C ILE A 13 15.08 -7.58 -13.97
N VAL A 14 15.78 -7.21 -12.89
CA VAL A 14 15.10 -6.62 -11.70
C VAL A 14 14.44 -5.29 -12.06
N THR A 15 15.07 -4.48 -12.93
CA THR A 15 14.46 -3.22 -13.39
C THR A 15 13.20 -3.47 -14.20
N ILE A 16 13.24 -4.40 -15.15
CA ILE A 16 12.06 -4.75 -15.98
C ILE A 16 10.94 -5.30 -15.09
N MET A 17 11.23 -6.30 -14.24
CA MET A 17 10.24 -6.92 -13.37
C MET A 17 9.63 -5.92 -12.38
N SER A 18 10.46 -5.08 -11.77
CA SER A 18 9.99 -4.06 -10.82
C SER A 18 9.18 -2.97 -11.51
N SER A 19 9.52 -2.59 -12.74
CA SER A 19 8.77 -1.59 -13.51
C SER A 19 7.40 -2.14 -13.93
N LEU A 20 7.31 -3.38 -14.37
CA LEU A 20 6.03 -4.02 -14.68
C LEU A 20 5.14 -4.15 -13.45
N ALA A 21 5.71 -4.58 -12.33
CA ALA A 21 4.99 -4.65 -11.06
C ALA A 21 4.54 -3.26 -10.59
N TRP A 22 5.38 -2.23 -10.76
CA TRP A 22 5.05 -0.85 -10.41
C TRP A 22 3.90 -0.30 -11.26
N ILE A 23 3.91 -0.52 -12.58
CA ILE A 23 2.82 -0.12 -13.46
C ILE A 23 1.51 -0.78 -13.02
N THR A 24 1.52 -2.09 -12.79
CA THR A 24 0.33 -2.84 -12.36
C THR A 24 -0.22 -2.32 -11.03
N GLN A 25 0.67 -2.01 -10.09
CA GLN A 25 0.29 -1.49 -8.78
C GLN A 25 -0.23 -0.04 -8.86
N THR A 26 0.37 0.77 -9.73
CA THR A 26 -0.02 2.16 -9.98
C THR A 26 -1.43 2.27 -10.55
N LEU A 27 -1.83 1.35 -11.45
CA LEU A 27 -3.18 1.32 -12.03
C LEU A 27 -4.27 1.19 -10.96
N ARG A 28 -3.99 0.53 -9.84
CA ARG A 28 -4.94 0.38 -8.73
C ARG A 28 -5.29 1.71 -8.05
N TYR A 29 -4.40 2.70 -8.12
CA TYR A 29 -4.58 4.00 -7.47
C TYR A 29 -5.11 5.09 -8.42
N ILE A 30 -5.35 4.78 -9.70
CA ILE A 30 -5.91 5.70 -10.68
C ILE A 30 -7.27 6.30 -10.25
N PRO A 31 -8.23 5.52 -9.70
CA PRO A 31 -9.53 6.08 -9.31
C PRO A 31 -9.40 7.24 -8.31
N LEU A 32 -8.41 7.17 -7.39
CA LEU A 32 -8.18 8.21 -6.38
C LEU A 32 -7.80 9.58 -6.96
N ILE A 33 -7.41 9.65 -8.25
CA ILE A 33 -6.97 10.89 -8.89
C ILE A 33 -8.09 11.50 -9.69
N ILE A 34 -8.85 10.65 -10.38
CA ILE A 34 -9.94 11.09 -11.27
C ILE A 34 -11.00 11.84 -10.46
N GLU A 35 -11.21 11.47 -9.19
CA GLU A 35 -12.23 12.08 -8.33
C GLU A 35 -11.93 13.53 -7.91
N LYS A 36 -10.68 14.04 -8.03
CA LYS A 36 -10.33 15.37 -7.47
C LYS A 36 -9.44 16.30 -8.32
N ASP A 37 -9.37 16.14 -9.63
CA ASP A 37 -8.53 17.03 -10.50
C ASP A 37 -7.11 17.26 -9.97
N ARG A 38 -6.53 16.26 -9.28
CA ARG A 38 -5.18 16.38 -8.72
C ARG A 38 -4.11 16.28 -9.79
N SER A 39 -3.00 16.97 -9.56
CA SER A 39 -1.87 16.98 -10.47
C SER A 39 -1.30 15.57 -10.70
N ILE A 40 -1.03 15.22 -11.96
CA ILE A 40 -0.33 13.98 -12.34
C ILE A 40 1.01 13.85 -11.58
N PHE A 41 1.61 14.97 -11.21
CA PHE A 41 2.88 15.00 -10.48
C PHE A 41 2.74 14.48 -9.04
N ASP A 42 1.65 14.81 -8.34
CA ASP A 42 1.36 14.30 -6.99
C ASP A 42 1.16 12.79 -7.01
N PHE A 43 0.49 12.31 -8.03
CA PHE A 43 0.31 10.87 -8.26
C PHE A 43 1.62 10.13 -8.50
N LEU A 44 2.46 10.65 -9.40
CA LEU A 44 3.76 10.03 -9.68
C LEU A 44 4.63 10.02 -8.42
N SER A 45 4.61 11.12 -7.65
CA SER A 45 5.30 11.21 -6.36
C SER A 45 4.77 10.19 -5.35
N LEU A 46 3.45 9.98 -5.30
CA LEU A 46 2.84 8.98 -4.41
C LEU A 46 3.24 7.56 -4.81
N THR A 47 3.07 7.21 -6.08
CA THR A 47 3.32 5.84 -6.57
C THR A 47 4.79 5.48 -6.61
N SER A 48 5.70 6.47 -6.76
CA SER A 48 7.15 6.24 -6.69
C SER A 48 7.60 5.72 -5.32
N LEU A 49 6.88 6.05 -4.25
CA LEU A 49 7.15 5.54 -2.91
C LEU A 49 6.92 4.02 -2.77
N LEU A 50 6.17 3.41 -3.68
CA LEU A 50 6.00 1.95 -3.72
C LEU A 50 7.20 1.22 -4.36
N TYR A 51 8.00 1.93 -5.15
CA TYR A 51 9.08 1.31 -5.94
C TYR A 51 10.14 0.58 -5.10
N PRO A 52 10.65 1.13 -3.96
CA PRO A 52 11.62 0.43 -3.13
C PRO A 52 11.12 -0.91 -2.57
N TRP A 53 9.85 -0.95 -2.18
CA TRP A 53 9.22 -2.18 -1.70
C TRP A 53 9.10 -3.23 -2.82
N LEU A 54 8.65 -2.83 -4.00
CA LEU A 54 8.53 -3.72 -5.16
C LEU A 54 9.90 -4.25 -5.61
N LEU A 55 10.93 -3.39 -5.59
CA LEU A 55 12.29 -3.78 -5.92
C LEU A 55 12.80 -4.86 -4.96
N SER A 56 12.59 -4.70 -3.66
CA SER A 56 12.98 -5.68 -2.65
C SER A 56 12.26 -7.02 -2.84
N LEU A 57 10.99 -6.98 -3.25
CA LEU A 57 10.18 -8.18 -3.50
C LEU A 57 10.60 -8.93 -4.76
N MET A 58 10.94 -8.21 -5.84
CA MET A 58 11.29 -8.80 -7.14
C MET A 58 12.77 -9.23 -7.24
N ALA A 59 13.64 -8.70 -6.39
CA ALA A 59 15.07 -8.94 -6.48
C ALA A 59 15.49 -10.43 -6.33
N PRO A 60 14.94 -11.24 -5.40
CA PRO A 60 15.33 -12.64 -5.29
C PRO A 60 15.00 -13.49 -6.54
N SER A 61 13.79 -13.30 -7.08
CA SER A 61 13.35 -13.99 -8.30
C SER A 61 14.17 -13.53 -9.52
N SER A 62 14.47 -12.24 -9.62
CA SER A 62 15.31 -11.70 -10.68
C SER A 62 16.73 -12.23 -10.65
N LEU A 63 17.31 -12.43 -9.44
CA LEU A 63 18.63 -13.00 -9.27
C LEU A 63 18.67 -14.47 -9.71
N LEU A 64 17.64 -15.23 -9.39
CA LEU A 64 17.50 -16.61 -9.83
C LEU A 64 17.47 -16.69 -11.37
N ILE A 65 16.61 -15.88 -12.00
CA ILE A 65 16.50 -15.84 -13.46
C ILE A 65 17.83 -15.43 -14.11
N ALA A 66 18.49 -14.39 -13.59
CA ALA A 66 19.78 -13.92 -14.08
C ALA A 66 20.84 -15.04 -13.99
N SER A 67 20.87 -15.78 -12.89
CA SER A 67 21.81 -16.87 -12.68
C SER A 67 21.59 -18.01 -13.69
N VAL A 68 20.33 -18.36 -13.96
CA VAL A 68 19.98 -19.38 -14.95
C VAL A 68 20.40 -18.93 -16.37
N ILE A 69 20.11 -17.68 -16.74
CA ILE A 69 20.47 -17.15 -18.06
C ILE A 69 21.99 -17.15 -18.28
N VAL A 70 22.76 -16.74 -17.26
CA VAL A 70 24.23 -16.74 -17.37
C VAL A 70 24.75 -18.16 -17.48
N MET A 71 24.22 -19.10 -16.69
CA MET A 71 24.63 -20.49 -16.74
C MET A 71 24.34 -21.12 -18.10
N ASP A 72 23.15 -20.87 -18.66
CA ASP A 72 22.75 -21.32 -19.97
C ASP A 72 23.63 -20.71 -21.08
N LYS A 73 23.97 -19.43 -20.96
CA LYS A 73 24.91 -18.77 -21.87
C LYS A 73 26.30 -19.45 -21.83
N MET A 74 26.84 -19.70 -20.64
CA MET A 74 28.14 -20.38 -20.49
C MET A 74 28.16 -21.79 -21.08
N ILE A 75 27.02 -22.48 -21.08
CA ILE A 75 26.88 -23.80 -21.70
C ILE A 75 26.90 -23.67 -23.23
N ARG A 76 26.11 -22.74 -23.78
CA ARG A 76 26.01 -22.50 -25.23
C ARG A 76 27.30 -22.01 -25.86
N ASP A 77 28.00 -21.13 -25.17
CA ASP A 77 29.27 -20.57 -25.63
C ASP A 77 30.47 -21.52 -25.40
N SER A 78 30.20 -22.75 -24.92
CA SER A 78 31.21 -23.76 -24.56
C SER A 78 32.23 -23.30 -23.51
N GLU A 79 32.00 -22.19 -22.85
CA GLU A 79 32.86 -21.67 -21.78
C GLU A 79 32.98 -22.67 -20.61
N LEU A 80 31.90 -23.34 -20.29
CA LEU A 80 31.86 -24.37 -19.23
C LEU A 80 32.76 -25.56 -19.57
N VAL A 81 32.84 -25.95 -20.84
CA VAL A 81 33.71 -27.06 -21.33
C VAL A 81 35.17 -26.65 -21.20
N ILE A 82 35.51 -25.43 -21.59
CA ILE A 82 36.86 -24.88 -21.49
C ILE A 82 37.31 -24.82 -20.00
N LEU A 83 36.41 -24.33 -19.11
CA LEU A 83 36.70 -24.32 -17.68
C LEU A 83 36.87 -25.72 -17.08
N ASN A 84 36.16 -26.73 -17.62
CA ASN A 84 36.32 -28.12 -17.20
C ASN A 84 37.66 -28.70 -17.65
N SER A 85 38.06 -28.46 -18.91
CA SER A 85 39.33 -28.93 -19.44
C SER A 85 40.55 -28.28 -18.82
N SER A 86 40.40 -27.04 -18.30
CA SER A 86 41.43 -26.32 -17.59
C SER A 86 41.61 -26.79 -16.14
N GLY A 87 40.91 -27.84 -15.68
CA GLY A 87 41.06 -28.40 -14.34
C GLY A 87 40.47 -27.56 -13.20
N ILE A 88 39.63 -26.56 -13.53
CA ILE A 88 38.97 -25.71 -12.52
C ILE A 88 37.90 -26.52 -11.78
N SER A 89 37.96 -26.57 -10.46
CA SER A 89 37.03 -27.35 -9.64
C SER A 89 35.60 -26.83 -9.76
N PRO A 90 34.57 -27.71 -9.60
CA PRO A 90 33.16 -27.28 -9.60
C PRO A 90 32.87 -26.18 -8.57
N TYR A 91 33.53 -26.25 -7.42
CA TYR A 91 33.40 -25.24 -6.35
C TYR A 91 33.83 -23.85 -6.82
N GLN A 92 34.96 -23.75 -7.50
CA GLN A 92 35.48 -22.47 -8.00
C GLN A 92 34.55 -21.82 -9.03
N LYS A 93 33.78 -22.62 -9.80
CA LYS A 93 32.78 -22.13 -10.76
C LYS A 93 31.54 -21.58 -10.07
N THR A 94 31.19 -22.11 -8.90
CA THR A 94 30.01 -21.71 -8.12
C THR A 94 30.29 -20.45 -7.28
N VAL A 95 31.53 -20.18 -6.90
CA VAL A 95 31.92 -19.03 -6.07
C VAL A 95 31.41 -17.68 -6.60
N PRO A 96 31.45 -17.32 -7.91
CA PRO A 96 30.93 -16.06 -8.39
C PRO A 96 29.43 -15.90 -8.14
N PHE A 97 28.65 -16.97 -8.31
CA PHE A 97 27.21 -16.98 -8.05
C PHE A 97 26.94 -16.77 -6.55
N LEU A 98 27.70 -17.43 -5.69
CA LEU A 98 27.56 -17.28 -4.23
C LEU A 98 27.90 -15.85 -3.78
N LYS A 99 28.97 -15.27 -4.31
CA LYS A 99 29.38 -13.89 -3.97
C LYS A 99 28.29 -12.87 -4.34
N ILE A 100 27.70 -13.00 -5.53
CA ILE A 100 26.64 -12.06 -5.95
C ILE A 100 25.36 -12.28 -5.15
N SER A 101 25.03 -13.54 -4.81
CA SER A 101 23.87 -13.82 -3.96
C SER A 101 24.02 -13.20 -2.58
N ILE A 102 25.19 -13.32 -1.96
CA ILE A 102 25.46 -12.68 -0.66
C ILE A 102 25.37 -11.16 -0.76
N LEU A 103 25.98 -10.56 -1.80
CA LEU A 103 25.95 -9.13 -2.03
C LEU A 103 24.50 -8.62 -2.18
N VAL A 104 23.72 -9.27 -3.06
CA VAL A 104 22.33 -8.90 -3.32
C VAL A 104 21.47 -9.09 -2.06
N THR A 105 21.65 -10.19 -1.33
CA THR A 105 20.94 -10.42 -0.06
C THR A 105 21.23 -9.33 0.95
N LEU A 106 22.49 -8.92 1.10
CA LEU A 106 22.88 -7.84 2.01
C LEU A 106 22.25 -6.51 1.60
N LEU A 107 22.25 -6.19 0.30
CA LEU A 107 21.58 -5.00 -0.22
C LEU A 107 20.07 -5.01 0.03
N ILE A 108 19.39 -6.13 -0.27
CA ILE A 108 17.95 -6.26 -0.02
C ILE A 108 17.65 -6.12 1.47
N TYR A 109 18.48 -6.68 2.33
CA TYR A 109 18.32 -6.59 3.78
C TYR A 109 18.40 -5.13 4.26
N LEU A 110 19.39 -4.37 3.79
CA LEU A 110 19.51 -2.93 4.09
C LEU A 110 18.30 -2.14 3.55
N PHE A 111 17.87 -2.40 2.33
CA PHE A 111 16.68 -1.78 1.75
C PHE A 111 15.42 -2.10 2.57
N SER A 112 15.25 -3.34 2.98
CA SER A 112 14.08 -3.79 3.73
C SER A 112 14.00 -3.19 5.14
N ILE A 113 15.14 -2.93 5.79
CA ILE A 113 15.16 -2.38 7.16
C ILE A 113 15.01 -0.86 7.16
N TYR A 114 15.65 -0.15 6.23
CA TYR A 114 15.75 1.31 6.27
C TYR A 114 14.84 1.99 5.24
N ILE A 115 14.95 1.60 3.98
CA ILE A 115 14.32 2.33 2.87
C ILE A 115 12.84 1.95 2.74
N THR A 116 12.52 0.67 2.83
CA THR A 116 11.14 0.18 2.67
C THR A 116 10.20 0.72 3.76
N PRO A 117 10.51 0.66 5.07
CA PRO A 117 9.62 1.18 6.10
C PRO A 117 9.45 2.71 6.01
N TRP A 118 10.55 3.45 5.75
CA TRP A 118 10.48 4.90 5.55
C TRP A 118 9.57 5.27 4.35
N SER A 119 9.76 4.60 3.24
CA SER A 119 8.96 4.82 2.02
C SER A 119 7.48 4.48 2.24
N MET A 120 7.20 3.37 2.95
CA MET A 120 5.86 2.89 3.22
C MET A 120 5.10 3.79 4.23
N GLN A 121 5.81 4.36 5.21
CA GLN A 121 5.23 5.34 6.13
C GLN A 121 4.79 6.60 5.37
N ASN A 122 5.69 7.20 4.57
CA ASN A 122 5.36 8.37 3.75
C ASN A 122 4.23 8.10 2.75
N PHE A 123 4.19 6.89 2.18
CA PHE A 123 3.10 6.47 1.30
C PHE A 123 1.76 6.43 2.03
N ARG A 124 1.72 5.82 3.22
CA ARG A 124 0.50 5.75 4.05
C ARG A 124 0.02 7.12 4.49
N GLU A 125 0.92 8.00 4.94
CA GLU A 125 0.58 9.37 5.31
C GLU A 125 -0.06 10.13 4.14
N LYS A 126 0.57 10.07 2.96
CA LYS A 126 0.01 10.72 1.76
C LYS A 126 -1.35 10.17 1.35
N ILE A 127 -1.52 8.84 1.38
CA ILE A 127 -2.83 8.22 1.08
C ILE A 127 -3.89 8.62 2.09
N THR A 128 -3.55 8.64 3.38
CA THR A 128 -4.50 9.03 4.43
C THR A 128 -4.93 10.48 4.26
N THR A 129 -3.98 11.37 3.95
CA THR A 129 -4.31 12.78 3.66
C THR A 129 -5.24 12.89 2.45
N ILE A 130 -4.95 12.18 1.36
CA ILE A 130 -5.80 12.18 0.16
C ILE A 130 -7.20 11.65 0.49
N LYS A 131 -7.31 10.53 1.20
CA LYS A 131 -8.60 9.97 1.62
C LYS A 131 -9.36 10.90 2.57
N SER A 132 -8.68 11.53 3.51
CA SER A 132 -9.28 12.52 4.41
C SER A 132 -9.84 13.71 3.64
N ASP A 133 -9.11 14.21 2.65
CA ASP A 133 -9.56 15.30 1.78
C ASP A 133 -10.74 14.86 0.88
N ILE A 134 -10.75 13.60 0.43
CA ILE A 134 -11.88 13.04 -0.34
C ILE A 134 -13.10 12.96 0.56
N ILE A 135 -12.98 12.37 1.73
CA ILE A 135 -14.08 12.27 2.69
C ILE A 135 -14.56 13.68 3.06
N SER A 136 -13.66 14.60 3.42
CA SER A 136 -14.03 15.97 3.80
C SER A 136 -14.66 16.78 2.64
N GLY A 137 -14.28 16.52 1.40
CA GLY A 137 -14.78 17.26 0.23
C GLY A 137 -15.93 16.58 -0.52
N SER A 138 -16.15 15.28 -0.31
CA SER A 138 -17.24 14.52 -0.93
C SER A 138 -18.50 14.51 -0.08
N PHE A 139 -18.47 15.05 1.15
CA PHE A 139 -19.67 15.31 1.90
C PHE A 139 -20.42 16.47 1.24
N GLN A 140 -21.12 16.19 0.14
CA GLN A 140 -22.17 17.08 -0.35
C GLN A 140 -23.33 17.00 0.64
N GLU A 141 -23.88 18.16 0.96
CA GLU A 141 -25.04 18.28 1.83
C GLU A 141 -26.20 17.46 1.25
N ASN A 142 -26.90 16.68 2.09
CA ASN A 142 -28.02 15.84 1.73
C ASN A 142 -27.70 14.65 0.79
N GLU A 143 -26.51 14.11 0.78
CA GLU A 143 -26.16 12.94 -0.04
C GLU A 143 -25.73 11.74 0.81
N PHE A 144 -26.12 10.53 0.39
CA PHE A 144 -25.65 9.29 0.98
C PHE A 144 -24.33 8.90 0.33
N ILE A 145 -23.29 8.73 1.15
CA ILE A 145 -21.96 8.31 0.70
C ILE A 145 -21.74 6.87 1.16
N HIS A 146 -21.26 6.04 0.28
CA HIS A 146 -20.87 4.67 0.54
C HIS A 146 -19.34 4.53 0.43
N PRO A 147 -18.58 4.81 1.50
CA PRO A 147 -17.12 4.69 1.48
C PRO A 147 -16.66 3.25 1.29
N ASP A 148 -17.49 2.29 1.69
CA ASP A 148 -17.30 0.85 1.54
C ASP A 148 -18.68 0.18 1.31
N GLU A 149 -18.71 -1.06 0.81
CA GLU A 149 -19.98 -1.78 0.54
C GLU A 149 -20.86 -1.96 1.79
N ASP A 150 -20.21 -2.03 2.97
CA ASP A 150 -20.89 -2.26 4.25
C ASP A 150 -21.10 -0.99 5.08
N PHE A 151 -20.64 0.18 4.59
CA PHE A 151 -20.73 1.46 5.32
C PHE A 151 -21.53 2.49 4.52
N THR A 152 -22.57 3.05 5.16
CA THR A 152 -23.33 4.17 4.60
C THR A 152 -23.26 5.36 5.54
N ILE A 153 -22.86 6.51 5.02
CA ILE A 153 -22.78 7.76 5.76
C ILE A 153 -23.71 8.78 5.12
N PHE A 154 -24.50 9.44 5.92
CA PHE A 154 -25.33 10.57 5.52
C PHE A 154 -24.97 11.80 6.36
N VAL A 155 -24.86 12.94 5.72
CA VAL A 155 -24.61 14.25 6.37
C VAL A 155 -25.66 15.22 5.88
N ALA A 156 -26.41 15.81 6.81
CA ALA A 156 -27.48 16.74 6.47
C ALA A 156 -26.95 18.14 6.10
N ASP A 157 -25.95 18.64 6.84
CA ASP A 157 -25.41 19.98 6.63
C ASP A 157 -23.97 20.11 7.14
N ARG A 158 -23.26 21.16 6.71
CA ARG A 158 -21.89 21.46 7.13
C ARG A 158 -21.77 22.91 7.59
N ASN A 159 -21.26 23.10 8.80
CA ASN A 159 -21.05 24.44 9.34
C ASN A 159 -19.81 25.11 8.68
N GLU A 160 -19.75 26.44 8.71
CA GLU A 160 -18.61 27.25 8.22
C GLU A 160 -17.26 26.84 8.85
N ASN A 161 -17.27 26.26 10.04
CA ASN A 161 -16.09 25.72 10.73
C ASN A 161 -15.67 24.32 10.26
N GLY A 162 -16.37 23.72 9.28
CA GLY A 162 -16.08 22.39 8.76
C GLY A 162 -16.67 21.24 9.59
N ASP A 163 -17.43 21.52 10.65
CA ASP A 163 -18.12 20.47 11.44
C ASP A 163 -19.37 19.99 10.69
N PHE A 164 -19.66 18.70 10.80
CA PHE A 164 -20.83 18.08 10.20
C PHE A 164 -22.04 18.18 11.15
N ILE A 165 -23.20 18.48 10.60
CA ILE A 165 -24.49 18.60 11.32
C ILE A 165 -25.44 17.51 10.80
N GLY A 166 -26.08 16.78 11.71
CA GLY A 166 -27.05 15.75 11.35
C GLY A 166 -26.40 14.55 10.63
N VAL A 167 -25.49 13.87 11.30
CA VAL A 167 -24.76 12.72 10.75
C VAL A 167 -25.46 11.42 11.10
N ILE A 168 -25.65 10.56 10.11
CA ILE A 168 -26.14 9.19 10.29
C ILE A 168 -25.12 8.25 9.66
N ILE A 169 -24.68 7.26 10.42
CA ILE A 169 -23.76 6.21 9.96
C ILE A 169 -24.45 4.87 10.16
N ASN A 170 -24.55 4.11 9.10
CA ASN A 170 -25.03 2.73 9.17
C ASN A 170 -23.85 1.78 8.91
N ASP A 171 -23.56 0.95 9.89
CA ASP A 171 -22.56 -0.13 9.83
C ASP A 171 -23.28 -1.46 9.63
N ALA A 172 -23.15 -2.03 8.44
CA ALA A 172 -23.69 -3.30 8.02
C ALA A 172 -22.62 -4.40 7.93
N SER A 173 -21.40 -4.19 8.44
CA SER A 173 -20.28 -5.15 8.41
C SER A 173 -20.64 -6.49 9.04
N ASP A 174 -21.50 -6.48 10.08
CA ASP A 174 -22.14 -7.69 10.59
C ASP A 174 -23.64 -7.70 10.23
N ARG A 175 -23.98 -8.45 9.19
CA ARG A 175 -25.38 -8.58 8.73
C ARG A 175 -26.39 -9.03 9.80
N LYS A 176 -25.90 -9.61 10.92
CA LYS A 176 -26.74 -10.03 12.03
C LYS A 176 -26.91 -8.93 13.08
N ASN A 177 -26.00 -7.97 13.14
CA ASN A 177 -26.01 -6.90 14.13
C ASN A 177 -25.71 -5.56 13.42
N MET A 178 -26.64 -5.11 12.57
CA MET A 178 -26.53 -3.79 11.97
C MET A 178 -26.69 -2.72 13.06
N VAL A 179 -25.74 -1.79 13.09
CA VAL A 179 -25.73 -0.67 14.03
C VAL A 179 -25.81 0.64 13.28
N THR A 180 -26.78 1.47 13.65
CA THR A 180 -26.91 2.81 13.09
C THR A 180 -26.56 3.83 14.17
N TYR A 181 -25.61 4.67 13.89
CA TYR A 181 -25.20 5.80 14.72
C TYR A 181 -25.85 7.07 14.14
N SER A 182 -26.51 7.86 14.98
CA SER A 182 -27.07 9.15 14.60
C SER A 182 -26.55 10.20 15.56
N ALA A 183 -26.03 11.33 15.06
CA ALA A 183 -25.53 12.41 15.90
C ALA A 183 -25.95 13.78 15.35
N LYS A 184 -26.16 14.74 16.27
CA LYS A 184 -26.48 16.11 15.87
C LYS A 184 -25.25 16.84 15.32
N LYS A 185 -24.07 16.53 15.84
CA LYS A 185 -22.80 17.14 15.39
C LYS A 185 -21.73 16.05 15.30
N ALA A 186 -20.85 16.19 14.32
CA ALA A 186 -19.66 15.35 14.21
C ALA A 186 -18.46 16.15 13.71
N LYS A 187 -17.28 15.83 14.24
CA LYS A 187 -16.00 16.39 13.85
C LYS A 187 -15.07 15.31 13.34
N LEU A 188 -14.39 15.59 12.25
CA LEU A 188 -13.45 14.67 11.65
C LEU A 188 -12.02 15.06 12.08
N TYR A 189 -11.35 14.13 12.73
CA TYR A 189 -9.94 14.27 13.12
C TYR A 189 -9.09 13.27 12.35
N SER A 190 -7.99 13.74 11.76
CA SER A 190 -6.96 12.88 11.21
C SER A 190 -5.82 12.75 12.22
N LEU A 191 -5.71 11.61 12.87
CA LEU A 191 -4.68 11.36 13.88
C LEU A 191 -3.89 10.10 13.52
N TYR A 192 -2.55 10.20 13.39
CA TYR A 192 -1.64 9.06 13.20
C TYR A 192 -2.09 8.01 12.16
N ASN A 193 -2.51 8.42 10.96
CA ASN A 193 -2.93 7.49 9.91
C ASN A 193 -4.33 6.85 10.13
N GLN A 194 -5.13 7.40 11.02
CA GLN A 194 -6.51 6.98 11.30
C GLN A 194 -7.43 8.20 11.15
N ILE A 195 -8.60 7.95 10.57
CA ILE A 195 -9.66 8.95 10.50
C ILE A 195 -10.60 8.65 11.67
N LEU A 196 -10.65 9.59 12.60
CA LEU A 196 -11.53 9.55 13.76
C LEU A 196 -12.70 10.48 13.51
N LEU A 197 -13.90 9.99 13.69
CA LEU A 197 -15.10 10.80 13.73
C LEU A 197 -15.59 10.90 15.18
N GLU A 198 -15.50 12.08 15.76
CA GLU A 198 -16.06 12.40 17.06
C GLU A 198 -17.51 12.84 16.88
N MET A 199 -18.44 12.13 17.48
CA MET A 199 -19.86 12.41 17.42
C MET A 199 -20.33 12.97 18.75
N THR A 200 -21.06 14.09 18.74
CA THR A 200 -21.64 14.74 19.91
C THR A 200 -23.16 14.74 19.80
N ASP A 201 -23.86 14.53 20.92
CA ASP A 201 -25.32 14.37 20.98
C ASP A 201 -25.81 13.21 20.09
N GLY A 202 -25.19 12.04 20.24
CA GLY A 202 -25.46 10.88 19.41
C GLY A 202 -26.39 9.86 20.04
N LYS A 203 -27.11 9.10 19.19
CA LYS A 203 -27.93 7.93 19.55
C LYS A 203 -27.48 6.73 18.75
N ILE A 204 -27.43 5.56 19.42
CA ILE A 204 -27.07 4.30 18.79
C ILE A 204 -28.34 3.46 18.64
N PHE A 205 -28.64 3.04 17.43
CA PHE A 205 -29.74 2.13 17.12
C PHE A 205 -29.14 0.77 16.72
N ASN A 206 -29.48 -0.28 17.46
CA ASN A 206 -29.13 -1.64 17.10
C ASN A 206 -30.38 -2.38 16.65
N ALA A 207 -30.37 -3.03 15.51
CA ALA A 207 -31.52 -3.75 14.95
C ALA A 207 -32.06 -4.86 15.87
N ASN A 208 -31.23 -5.36 16.81
CA ASN A 208 -31.58 -6.46 17.73
C ASN A 208 -31.73 -6.08 19.21
N LYS A 209 -31.54 -4.82 19.58
CA LYS A 209 -31.70 -4.34 20.97
C LYS A 209 -32.27 -2.93 20.96
N ASP A 210 -33.29 -2.72 21.79
CA ASP A 210 -33.87 -1.41 22.04
C ASP A 210 -32.80 -0.40 22.51
N LEU A 211 -33.02 0.84 22.12
CA LEU A 211 -32.27 2.08 22.41
C LEU A 211 -31.26 2.00 23.56
N LEU A 212 -29.98 2.04 23.26
CA LEU A 212 -28.92 2.24 24.23
C LEU A 212 -28.55 3.73 24.26
N GLY A 213 -29.06 4.42 25.29
CA GLY A 213 -28.50 5.66 25.80
C GLY A 213 -28.87 6.96 25.08
N ASP A 214 -29.50 7.89 25.83
CA ASP A 214 -29.60 9.30 25.50
C ASP A 214 -28.26 10.00 25.89
N ASP A 215 -27.78 10.89 25.01
CA ASP A 215 -26.63 11.79 25.21
C ASP A 215 -25.28 11.14 25.56
N MET A 216 -24.65 10.46 24.58
CA MET A 216 -23.27 10.03 24.70
C MET A 216 -22.37 10.71 23.67
N GLU A 217 -21.15 11.07 24.09
CA GLU A 217 -20.05 11.34 23.16
C GLU A 217 -19.58 10.00 22.60
N ILE A 218 -19.74 9.82 21.27
CA ILE A 218 -19.36 8.59 20.59
C ILE A 218 -18.15 8.91 19.72
N ILE A 219 -17.04 8.24 19.98
CA ILE A 219 -15.85 8.29 19.14
C ILE A 219 -15.87 7.07 18.22
N CYS A 220 -16.17 7.26 16.95
CA CYS A 220 -16.09 6.21 15.94
C CYS A 220 -14.77 6.27 15.18
N LEU A 221 -14.06 5.13 15.14
CA LEU A 221 -12.92 4.92 14.25
C LEU A 221 -13.45 4.60 12.83
N LEU A 222 -13.49 5.60 11.97
CA LEU A 222 -14.04 5.45 10.61
C LEU A 222 -13.14 4.63 9.68
N TYR A 223 -11.83 4.56 9.96
CA TYR A 223 -10.88 3.81 9.16
C TYR A 223 -9.68 3.37 9.99
N THR A 224 -9.65 2.12 10.37
CA THR A 224 -8.43 1.45 10.80
C THR A 224 -7.84 0.75 9.58
N SER A 225 -6.66 1.17 9.14
CA SER A 225 -5.85 0.34 8.23
C SER A 225 -5.74 -1.05 8.87
N PRO A 226 -6.10 -2.14 8.17
CA PRO A 226 -5.91 -3.47 8.71
C PRO A 226 -4.44 -3.63 9.08
N SER A 227 -4.17 -3.93 10.35
CA SER A 227 -2.84 -4.27 10.81
C SER A 227 -2.37 -5.47 10.01
N PRO A 228 -1.22 -5.44 9.36
CA PRO A 228 -0.67 -6.63 8.72
C PRO A 228 -0.40 -7.67 9.82
N ARG A 229 -1.16 -8.77 9.80
CA ARG A 229 -0.77 -10.00 10.47
C ARG A 229 0.26 -10.74 9.64
#